data_dc2406955f1508a321b8ba5bf365bbf2
#
_entry.id   dc2406955f1508a321b8ba5bf365bbf2
#
_cell.length_a   1.000
_cell.length_b   1.000
_cell.length_c   1.000
_cell.angle_alpha   90.00
_cell.angle_beta   90.00
_cell.angle_gamma   90.00
#
_symmetry.space_group_name_H-M   'P 1'
#
loop_
_entity.id
_entity.type
_entity.pdbx_description
1 polymer ?
#
loop_
_entity_poly.entity_id
_entity_poly.type
_entity_poly.pdbx_seq_one_letter_code
_entity_poly.pdbx_strand_id
1 'polypeptide(L)'
;QPEAAQHRIKRMKLVNPAIASTPTFVVEGGEPRVGYDAWGEVQRDILNTELVRQNVTSMSFQVEKTEQGYKASLLHAEVGDKNGTQLTFMVIQHGMLVPDYGINVGGPTRDRVLIGTAQCDLSSKAITAQIGLLNASSGDSCDEDFSIEFADYDSWSVILVHEPTNEAIENG
;
A
#
# COMPACT_ATOMS: atom_id res chain seq x y z
N GLN A 1 0.39 15.54 -5.54
CA GLN A 1 0.12 14.16 -5.10
C GLN A 1 0.37 14.06 -3.61
N PRO A 2 -0.44 13.29 -2.86
CA PRO A 2 -0.19 13.02 -1.44
C PRO A 2 1.20 12.40 -1.22
N GLU A 3 1.82 12.71 -0.07
CA GLU A 3 3.17 12.25 0.25
C GLU A 3 3.25 10.71 0.29
N ALA A 4 2.24 10.05 0.85
CA ALA A 4 2.17 8.58 0.87
C ALA A 4 2.18 7.97 -0.54
N ALA A 5 1.46 8.57 -1.50
CA ALA A 5 1.46 8.12 -2.89
C ALA A 5 2.85 8.30 -3.54
N GLN A 6 3.53 9.42 -3.28
CA GLN A 6 4.90 9.66 -3.78
C GLN A 6 5.90 8.65 -3.19
N HIS A 7 5.78 8.37 -1.88
CA HIS A 7 6.62 7.37 -1.22
C HIS A 7 6.41 5.99 -1.85
N ARG A 8 5.17 5.58 -2.11
CA ARG A 8 4.86 4.30 -2.76
C ARG A 8 5.41 4.21 -4.18
N ILE A 9 5.33 5.28 -4.96
CA ILE A 9 5.93 5.33 -6.31
C ILE A 9 7.46 5.18 -6.24
N LYS A 10 8.13 5.85 -5.29
CA LYS A 10 9.58 5.68 -5.10
C LYS A 10 9.93 4.23 -4.78
N ARG A 11 9.19 3.59 -3.88
CA ARG A 11 9.37 2.18 -3.56
C ARG A 11 9.21 1.28 -4.79
N MET A 12 8.17 1.49 -5.60
CA MET A 12 7.98 0.72 -6.83
C MET A 12 9.14 0.87 -7.81
N LYS A 13 9.79 2.04 -7.86
CA LYS A 13 10.98 2.28 -8.68
C LYS A 13 12.24 1.54 -8.19
N LEU A 14 12.32 1.16 -6.92
CA LEU A 14 13.38 0.27 -6.43
C LEU A 14 13.21 -1.13 -7.00
N VAL A 15 11.96 -1.62 -7.08
CA VAL A 15 11.65 -2.93 -7.69
C VAL A 15 11.98 -2.93 -9.18
N ASN A 16 11.58 -1.86 -9.89
CA ASN A 16 11.89 -1.73 -11.32
C ASN A 16 12.08 -0.26 -11.75
N PRO A 17 13.32 0.14 -12.09
CA PRO A 17 13.63 1.50 -12.54
C PRO A 17 12.90 1.93 -13.82
N ALA A 18 12.40 0.99 -14.64
CA ALA A 18 11.64 1.29 -15.84
C ALA A 18 10.24 1.87 -15.56
N ILE A 19 9.79 1.90 -14.29
CA ILE A 19 8.57 2.61 -13.88
C ILE A 19 8.81 4.12 -13.97
N ALA A 20 8.76 4.67 -15.17
CA ALA A 20 9.07 6.09 -15.44
C ALA A 20 7.90 6.88 -16.02
N SER A 21 6.86 6.21 -16.53
CA SER A 21 5.75 6.83 -17.25
C SER A 21 4.39 6.36 -16.73
N THR A 22 3.34 7.07 -17.11
CA THR A 22 1.95 6.75 -16.77
C THR A 22 1.11 6.55 -18.05
N PRO A 23 0.14 5.62 -18.04
CA PRO A 23 -0.11 4.65 -16.98
C PRO A 23 0.92 3.52 -16.94
N THR A 24 1.27 3.06 -15.74
CA THR A 24 2.09 1.87 -15.51
C THR A 24 1.35 0.94 -14.57
N PHE A 25 1.27 -0.33 -14.92
CA PHE A 25 0.62 -1.38 -14.15
C PHE A 25 1.67 -2.40 -13.71
N VAL A 26 1.60 -2.80 -12.45
CA VAL A 26 2.46 -3.84 -11.87
C VAL A 26 1.56 -4.81 -11.11
N VAL A 27 1.64 -6.09 -11.45
CA VAL A 27 0.89 -7.16 -10.79
C VAL A 27 1.84 -7.92 -9.90
N GLU A 28 1.58 -7.95 -8.58
CA GLU A 28 2.35 -8.68 -7.55
C GLU A 28 3.89 -8.44 -7.62
N GLY A 29 4.30 -7.23 -7.96
CA GLY A 29 5.73 -6.88 -8.10
C GLY A 29 6.41 -7.41 -9.35
N GLY A 30 5.66 -7.98 -10.30
CA GLY A 30 6.16 -8.49 -11.57
C GLY A 30 6.61 -7.39 -12.54
N GLU A 31 6.78 -7.77 -13.81
CA GLU A 31 7.24 -6.87 -14.85
C GLU A 31 6.24 -5.72 -15.11
N PRO A 32 6.69 -4.45 -15.15
CA PRO A 32 5.82 -3.32 -15.43
C PRO A 32 5.25 -3.36 -16.85
N ARG A 33 3.95 -3.13 -16.95
CA ARG A 33 3.24 -2.94 -18.21
C ARG A 33 2.93 -1.45 -18.39
N VAL A 34 3.42 -0.85 -19.45
CA VAL A 34 3.34 0.60 -19.69
C VAL A 34 2.41 0.92 -20.83
N GLY A 35 1.53 1.91 -20.63
CA GLY A 35 0.58 2.37 -21.63
C GLY A 35 -0.78 1.65 -21.58
N TYR A 36 -1.76 2.26 -22.23
CA TYR A 36 -3.12 1.70 -22.30
C TYR A 36 -3.23 0.43 -23.15
N ASP A 37 -2.35 0.27 -24.14
CA ASP A 37 -2.32 -0.89 -25.01
C ASP A 37 -1.86 -2.17 -24.27
N ALA A 38 -1.20 -2.01 -23.12
CA ALA A 38 -0.74 -3.13 -22.29
C ALA A 38 -1.86 -3.83 -21.51
N TRP A 39 -3.10 -3.38 -21.56
CA TRP A 39 -4.19 -3.91 -20.73
C TRP A 39 -4.41 -5.43 -20.89
N GLY A 40 -4.28 -5.96 -22.10
CA GLY A 40 -4.37 -7.41 -22.35
C GLY A 40 -3.26 -8.21 -21.66
N GLU A 41 -2.07 -7.65 -21.53
CA GLU A 41 -0.95 -8.26 -20.80
C GLU A 41 -1.17 -8.19 -19.28
N VAL A 42 -1.68 -7.06 -18.78
CA VAL A 42 -2.06 -6.90 -17.37
C VAL A 42 -3.09 -7.95 -16.95
N GLN A 43 -4.13 -8.17 -17.75
CA GLN A 43 -5.13 -9.21 -17.48
C GLN A 43 -4.51 -10.60 -17.43
N ARG A 44 -3.58 -10.91 -18.34
CA ARG A 44 -2.86 -12.17 -18.36
C ARG A 44 -1.98 -12.35 -17.12
N ASP A 45 -1.28 -11.30 -16.71
CA ASP A 45 -0.43 -11.32 -15.51
C ASP A 45 -1.28 -11.57 -14.26
N ILE A 46 -2.46 -10.94 -14.12
CA ILE A 46 -3.40 -11.19 -13.03
C ILE A 46 -3.84 -12.66 -13.02
N LEU A 47 -4.27 -13.20 -14.17
CA LEU A 47 -4.73 -14.59 -14.26
C LEU A 47 -3.62 -15.58 -13.93
N ASN A 48 -2.42 -15.36 -14.45
CA ASN A 48 -1.26 -16.22 -14.17
C ASN A 48 -0.90 -16.19 -12.68
N THR A 49 -0.92 -15.02 -12.06
CA THR A 49 -0.65 -14.87 -10.61
C THR A 49 -1.68 -15.64 -9.78
N GLU A 50 -2.96 -15.52 -10.09
CA GLU A 50 -4.02 -16.25 -9.38
C GLU A 50 -3.91 -17.78 -9.55
N LEU A 51 -3.48 -18.26 -10.72
CA LEU A 51 -3.31 -19.70 -10.98
C LEU A 51 -2.15 -20.33 -10.20
N VAL A 52 -1.10 -19.57 -9.90
CA VAL A 52 0.10 -20.08 -9.22
C VAL A 52 0.16 -19.67 -7.74
N ARG A 53 -0.79 -18.85 -7.28
CA ARG A 53 -0.81 -18.32 -5.93
C ARG A 53 -0.86 -19.45 -4.89
N GLN A 54 0.10 -19.45 -3.98
CA GLN A 54 0.07 -20.27 -2.78
C GLN A 54 -0.31 -19.38 -1.59
N ASN A 55 -1.31 -19.81 -0.82
CA ASN A 55 -1.72 -19.10 0.40
C ASN A 55 -0.72 -19.41 1.53
N VAL A 56 0.39 -18.67 1.53
CA VAL A 56 1.44 -18.76 2.57
C VAL A 56 1.29 -17.69 3.66
N THR A 57 0.32 -16.80 3.52
CA THR A 57 0.10 -15.68 4.42
C THR A 57 -1.39 -15.62 4.80
N SER A 58 -1.66 -15.55 6.09
CA SER A 58 -2.98 -15.31 6.67
C SER A 58 -2.91 -14.06 7.51
N MET A 59 -3.75 -13.05 7.20
CA MET A 59 -3.78 -11.79 7.93
C MET A 59 -5.21 -11.34 8.14
N SER A 60 -5.47 -10.73 9.30
CA SER A 60 -6.74 -10.07 9.59
C SER A 60 -6.53 -8.80 10.39
N PHE A 61 -7.40 -7.84 10.20
CA PHE A 61 -7.45 -6.59 10.95
C PHE A 61 -8.90 -6.17 11.16
N GLN A 62 -9.12 -5.29 12.12
CA GLN A 62 -10.41 -4.65 12.35
C GLN A 62 -10.31 -3.15 12.18
N VAL A 63 -11.42 -2.49 11.89
CA VAL A 63 -11.51 -1.04 11.85
C VAL A 63 -12.59 -0.57 12.80
N GLU A 64 -12.25 0.39 13.66
CA GLU A 64 -13.14 0.96 14.66
C GLU A 64 -13.24 2.47 14.48
N LYS A 65 -14.41 3.05 14.77
CA LYS A 65 -14.57 4.51 14.78
C LYS A 65 -14.00 5.08 16.08
N THR A 66 -13.23 6.16 15.95
CA THR A 66 -12.67 6.94 17.07
C THR A 66 -13.27 8.33 17.13
N GLU A 67 -12.88 9.15 18.10
CA GLU A 67 -13.33 10.55 18.19
C GLU A 67 -12.80 11.42 17.03
N GLN A 68 -11.64 11.08 16.46
CA GLN A 68 -10.95 11.86 15.42
C GLN A 68 -11.06 11.25 14.02
N GLY A 69 -11.64 10.06 13.89
CA GLY A 69 -11.73 9.34 12.63
C GLY A 69 -11.89 7.84 12.82
N TYR A 70 -10.92 7.06 12.34
CA TYR A 70 -10.94 5.60 12.40
C TYR A 70 -9.58 5.06 12.83
N LYS A 71 -9.60 3.90 13.49
CA LYS A 71 -8.42 3.13 13.85
C LYS A 71 -8.51 1.75 13.20
N ALA A 72 -7.50 1.38 12.41
CA ALA A 72 -7.32 0.02 11.92
C ALA A 72 -6.26 -0.68 12.78
N SER A 73 -6.58 -1.84 13.33
CA SER A 73 -5.72 -2.61 14.24
C SER A 73 -5.50 -4.01 13.70
N LEU A 74 -4.24 -4.45 13.68
CA LEU A 74 -3.89 -5.82 13.35
C LEU A 74 -4.49 -6.77 14.40
N LEU A 75 -5.17 -7.82 13.96
CA LEU A 75 -5.68 -8.89 14.84
C LEU A 75 -4.80 -10.14 14.76
N HIS A 76 -4.31 -10.44 13.57
CA HIS A 76 -3.55 -11.65 13.31
C HIS A 76 -2.69 -11.48 12.06
N ALA A 77 -1.45 -11.99 12.12
CA ALA A 77 -0.57 -12.13 10.97
C ALA A 77 0.26 -13.40 11.09
N GLU A 78 -0.03 -14.38 10.26
CA GLU A 78 0.78 -15.57 10.06
C GLU A 78 1.38 -15.50 8.66
N VAL A 79 2.71 -15.38 8.59
CA VAL A 79 3.47 -15.23 7.35
C VAL A 79 4.55 -16.30 7.28
N GLY A 80 4.77 -16.86 6.08
CA GLY A 80 5.70 -17.94 5.87
C GLY A 80 7.16 -17.52 6.05
N ASP A 81 7.55 -16.36 5.52
CA ASP A 81 8.90 -15.79 5.68
C ASP A 81 8.81 -14.39 6.27
N LYS A 82 9.53 -14.17 7.37
CA LYS A 82 9.60 -12.88 8.07
C LYS A 82 10.89 -12.12 7.76
N ASN A 83 11.92 -12.78 7.22
CA ASN A 83 13.20 -12.14 6.95
C ASN A 83 13.10 -11.20 5.76
N GLY A 84 13.50 -9.95 5.95
CA GLY A 84 13.45 -8.92 4.91
C GLY A 84 12.04 -8.61 4.42
N THR A 85 11.01 -8.90 5.24
CA THR A 85 9.61 -8.60 4.89
C THR A 85 8.96 -7.70 5.93
N GLN A 86 7.89 -7.04 5.54
CA GLN A 86 7.15 -6.07 6.35
C GLN A 86 5.65 -6.19 6.15
N LEU A 87 4.89 -5.76 7.15
CA LEU A 87 3.47 -5.45 7.01
C LEU A 87 3.30 -3.97 6.66
N THR A 88 2.44 -3.69 5.72
CA THR A 88 2.11 -2.32 5.31
C THR A 88 0.60 -2.10 5.35
N PHE A 89 0.14 -1.22 6.24
CA PHE A 89 -1.19 -0.64 6.13
C PHE A 89 -1.19 0.49 5.10
N MET A 90 -2.23 0.53 4.28
CA MET A 90 -2.48 1.59 3.31
C MET A 90 -3.88 2.14 3.50
N VAL A 91 -4.00 3.46 3.62
CA VAL A 91 -5.28 4.16 3.65
C VAL A 91 -5.53 4.82 2.31
N ILE A 92 -6.65 4.50 1.69
CA ILE A 92 -7.03 4.96 0.36
C ILE A 92 -8.30 5.80 0.48
N GLN A 93 -8.26 7.01 -0.05
CA GLN A 93 -9.43 7.88 -0.17
C GLN A 93 -10.04 7.73 -1.56
N HIS A 94 -11.37 7.62 -1.60
CA HIS A 94 -12.16 7.61 -2.83
C HIS A 94 -12.76 9.00 -3.06
N GLY A 95 -12.95 9.36 -4.33
CA GLY A 95 -13.59 10.61 -4.71
C GLY A 95 -12.85 11.89 -4.26
N MET A 96 -11.53 11.84 -4.07
CA MET A 96 -10.74 12.99 -3.65
C MET A 96 -10.85 14.14 -4.66
N LEU A 97 -11.24 15.31 -4.19
CA LEU A 97 -11.19 16.54 -4.99
C LEU A 97 -9.73 16.97 -5.20
N VAL A 98 -9.36 17.14 -6.45
CA VAL A 98 -8.03 17.64 -6.83
C VAL A 98 -8.18 19.03 -7.43
N PRO A 99 -7.43 20.02 -6.95
CA PRO A 99 -7.45 21.37 -7.54
C PRO A 99 -7.21 21.31 -9.04
N ASP A 100 -7.96 22.09 -9.79
CA ASP A 100 -7.79 22.19 -11.25
C ASP A 100 -6.53 22.98 -11.57
N TYR A 101 -5.48 22.28 -11.97
CA TYR A 101 -4.23 22.87 -12.45
C TYR A 101 -4.17 22.95 -13.97
N GLY A 102 -5.30 22.98 -14.67
CA GLY A 102 -5.40 23.25 -16.11
C GLY A 102 -4.87 22.13 -17.05
N ILE A 103 -4.30 21.06 -16.53
CA ILE A 103 -3.77 19.93 -17.31
C ILE A 103 -4.42 18.59 -16.88
N ASN A 104 -5.50 18.66 -16.12
CA ASN A 104 -6.08 17.48 -15.50
C ASN A 104 -7.12 16.82 -16.43
N VAL A 105 -6.66 15.91 -17.28
CA VAL A 105 -7.45 15.19 -18.27
C VAL A 105 -8.32 14.13 -17.60
N GLY A 106 -9.20 14.43 -16.68
CA GLY A 106 -9.99 13.37 -16.04
C GLY A 106 -11.01 13.83 -15.02
N GLY A 107 -11.36 15.13 -15.07
CA GLY A 107 -12.31 15.71 -14.14
C GLY A 107 -11.71 16.06 -12.75
N PRO A 108 -12.51 16.68 -11.88
CA PRO A 108 -12.05 17.26 -10.63
C PRO A 108 -11.81 16.23 -9.52
N THR A 109 -12.22 15.00 -9.70
CA THR A 109 -12.09 13.96 -8.68
C THR A 109 -11.07 12.90 -9.07
N ARG A 110 -10.40 12.33 -8.07
CA ARG A 110 -9.55 11.15 -8.21
C ARG A 110 -10.06 10.08 -7.30
N ASP A 111 -10.16 8.89 -7.84
CA ASP A 111 -10.54 7.71 -7.09
C ASP A 111 -9.31 6.90 -6.68
N ARG A 112 -9.41 6.18 -5.55
CA ARG A 112 -8.36 5.29 -5.04
C ARG A 112 -7.01 5.97 -4.81
N VAL A 113 -7.02 7.15 -4.18
CA VAL A 113 -5.80 7.91 -3.87
C VAL A 113 -5.21 7.41 -2.55
N LEU A 114 -3.98 6.94 -2.59
CA LEU A 114 -3.24 6.56 -1.38
C LEU A 114 -2.87 7.81 -0.59
N ILE A 115 -3.39 7.93 0.63
CA ILE A 115 -3.25 9.11 1.48
C ILE A 115 -2.43 8.85 2.74
N GLY A 116 -2.31 7.60 3.18
CA GLY A 116 -1.53 7.24 4.35
C GLY A 116 -0.97 5.83 4.28
N THR A 117 0.21 5.62 4.86
CA THR A 117 0.85 4.31 5.02
C THR A 117 1.52 4.19 6.38
N ALA A 118 1.51 2.98 6.94
CA ALA A 118 2.37 2.58 8.04
C ALA A 118 3.03 1.25 7.69
N GLN A 119 4.34 1.17 7.90
CA GLN A 119 5.15 0.00 7.59
C GLN A 119 5.83 -0.51 8.85
N CYS A 120 5.76 -1.80 9.07
CA CYS A 120 6.37 -2.46 10.20
C CYS A 120 7.20 -3.66 9.74
N ASP A 121 8.50 -3.61 10.01
CA ASP A 121 9.46 -4.68 9.69
C ASP A 121 9.22 -5.90 10.57
N LEU A 122 9.02 -7.07 9.95
CA LEU A 122 8.71 -8.30 10.68
C LEU A 122 9.92 -8.94 11.34
N SER A 123 11.14 -8.63 10.88
CA SER A 123 12.38 -9.15 11.47
C SER A 123 12.74 -8.40 12.76
N SER A 124 12.74 -7.07 12.69
CA SER A 124 13.04 -6.20 13.83
C SER A 124 11.84 -5.93 14.73
N LYS A 125 10.62 -6.19 14.22
CA LYS A 125 9.34 -5.83 14.82
C LYS A 125 9.17 -4.32 15.07
N ALA A 126 9.88 -3.49 14.31
CA ALA A 126 9.88 -2.04 14.46
C ALA A 126 9.09 -1.36 13.34
N ILE A 127 8.47 -0.23 13.64
CA ILE A 127 7.84 0.63 12.64
C ILE A 127 8.93 1.30 11.83
N THR A 128 8.90 1.11 10.51
CA THR A 128 9.93 1.59 9.58
C THR A 128 9.54 2.85 8.83
N ALA A 129 8.24 3.09 8.62
CA ALA A 129 7.72 4.30 8.00
C ALA A 129 6.28 4.57 8.39
N GLN A 130 5.93 5.85 8.51
CA GLN A 130 4.57 6.35 8.77
C GLN A 130 4.38 7.63 7.97
N ILE A 131 3.36 7.70 7.14
CA ILE A 131 3.12 8.84 6.27
C ILE A 131 1.62 9.11 6.17
N GLY A 132 1.21 10.36 6.40
CA GLY A 132 -0.17 10.82 6.17
C GLY A 132 -1.22 10.30 7.14
N LEU A 133 -0.82 9.81 8.31
CA LEU A 133 -1.71 9.26 9.34
C LEU A 133 -1.76 10.17 10.57
N LEU A 134 -2.84 10.13 11.35
CA LEU A 134 -2.94 10.84 12.64
C LEU A 134 -1.97 10.21 13.65
N ASN A 135 -2.04 8.90 13.82
CA ASN A 135 -1.13 8.11 14.64
C ASN A 135 -0.90 6.76 13.96
N ALA A 136 0.25 6.17 14.21
CA ALA A 136 0.50 4.80 13.83
C ALA A 136 1.04 4.07 15.04
N SER A 137 0.27 3.10 15.50
CA SER A 137 0.57 2.18 16.59
C SER A 137 0.75 2.81 17.99
N SER A 138 0.16 2.20 18.97
CA SER A 138 0.38 2.49 20.39
C SER A 138 1.65 1.83 20.93
N GLY A 139 2.29 0.95 20.18
CA GLY A 139 3.54 0.26 20.49
C GLY A 139 4.50 0.28 19.30
N ASP A 140 5.78 0.15 19.53
CA ASP A 140 6.82 0.13 18.51
C ASP A 140 7.01 -1.26 17.87
N SER A 141 5.92 -2.04 17.72
CA SER A 141 5.98 -3.46 17.37
C SER A 141 4.95 -3.84 16.33
N CYS A 142 5.28 -4.79 15.45
CA CYS A 142 4.39 -5.39 14.46
C CYS A 142 3.49 -6.49 15.03
N ASP A 143 3.38 -6.61 16.32
CA ASP A 143 2.50 -7.58 16.98
C ASP A 143 1.03 -7.10 16.95
N GLU A 144 0.15 -7.70 17.75
CA GLU A 144 -1.28 -7.38 17.81
C GLU A 144 -1.61 -5.91 18.07
N ASP A 145 -0.63 -5.13 18.57
CA ASP A 145 -0.75 -3.70 18.81
C ASP A 145 -0.50 -2.83 17.58
N PHE A 146 -0.05 -3.41 16.44
CA PHE A 146 0.18 -2.64 15.22
C PHE A 146 -1.15 -2.09 14.70
N SER A 147 -1.32 -0.78 14.83
CA SER A 147 -2.53 -0.06 14.47
C SER A 147 -2.21 1.29 13.86
N ILE A 148 -3.12 1.80 13.05
CA ILE A 148 -3.03 3.12 12.43
C ILE A 148 -4.32 3.89 12.66
N GLU A 149 -4.22 5.21 12.83
CA GLU A 149 -5.36 6.11 12.93
C GLU A 149 -5.35 7.09 11.77
N PHE A 150 -6.52 7.30 11.17
CA PHE A 150 -6.70 8.21 10.05
C PHE A 150 -8.01 9.00 10.20
N ALA A 151 -8.08 10.16 9.54
CA ALA A 151 -9.21 11.06 9.64
C ALA A 151 -10.49 10.46 9.04
N ASP A 152 -11.65 10.99 9.46
CA ASP A 152 -12.96 10.62 8.92
C ASP A 152 -13.13 11.24 7.52
N TYR A 153 -12.83 10.46 6.49
CA TYR A 153 -13.04 10.82 5.10
C TYR A 153 -14.42 10.33 4.64
N ASP A 154 -15.04 11.02 3.66
CA ASP A 154 -16.37 10.67 3.14
C ASP A 154 -16.43 9.23 2.58
N SER A 155 -15.36 8.79 1.95
CA SER A 155 -15.24 7.43 1.41
C SER A 155 -13.77 6.98 1.42
N TRP A 156 -13.53 5.81 1.98
CA TRP A 156 -12.17 5.30 2.16
C TRP A 156 -12.13 3.76 2.12
N SER A 157 -10.93 3.24 1.98
CA SER A 157 -10.60 1.82 2.17
C SER A 157 -9.29 1.67 2.93
N VAL A 158 -9.15 0.57 3.66
CA VAL A 158 -7.88 0.15 4.28
C VAL A 158 -7.46 -1.16 3.64
N ILE A 159 -6.17 -1.26 3.33
CA ILE A 159 -5.54 -2.46 2.80
C ILE A 159 -4.37 -2.81 3.72
N LEU A 160 -4.21 -4.09 4.05
CA LEU A 160 -3.04 -4.64 4.71
C LEU A 160 -2.30 -5.53 3.72
N VAL A 161 -1.00 -5.29 3.55
CA VAL A 161 -0.13 -6.01 2.61
C VAL A 161 1.07 -6.58 3.35
N HIS A 162 1.44 -7.82 3.01
CA HIS A 162 2.74 -8.41 3.33
C HIS A 162 3.66 -8.27 2.10
N GLU A 163 4.81 -7.65 2.27
CA GLU A 163 5.72 -7.32 1.17
C GLU A 163 7.19 -7.26 1.62
N PRO A 164 8.18 -7.35 0.69
CA PRO A 164 9.59 -7.17 1.04
C PRO A 164 9.86 -5.79 1.65
N THR A 165 10.87 -5.66 2.51
CA THR A 165 11.37 -4.35 2.98
C THR A 165 12.11 -3.62 1.85
N ASN A 166 12.31 -2.30 1.99
CA ASN A 166 13.11 -1.54 1.01
C ASN A 166 14.54 -2.07 0.96
N GLU A 167 15.12 -2.39 2.11
CA GLU A 167 16.48 -2.95 2.20
C GLU A 167 16.60 -4.30 1.50
N ALA A 168 15.61 -5.18 1.65
CA ALA A 168 15.58 -6.47 0.94
C ALA A 168 15.49 -6.29 -0.59
N ILE A 169 14.75 -5.27 -1.06
CA ILE A 169 14.65 -4.95 -2.49
C ILE A 169 15.98 -4.43 -3.04
N GLU A 170 16.68 -3.57 -2.29
CA GLU A 170 17.96 -2.97 -2.72
C GLU A 170 19.12 -3.98 -2.72
N ASN A 171 19.06 -4.99 -1.87
CA ASN A 171 20.13 -6.00 -1.70
C ASN A 171 19.87 -7.32 -2.45
N GLY A 172 18.67 -7.52 -2.99
CA GLY A 172 18.29 -8.72 -3.77
C GLY A 172 18.59 -8.56 -5.24
#